data_3ffc97533030a9785d80e2ea4c9ae531
#
_entry.id   3ffc97533030a9785d80e2ea4c9ae531
#
_cell.length_a   1.000
_cell.length_b   1.000
_cell.length_c   1.000
_cell.angle_alpha   90.00
_cell.angle_beta   90.00
_cell.angle_gamma   90.00
#
_symmetry.space_group_name_H-M   'P 1'
#
loop_
_entity.id
_entity.type
_entity.pdbx_description
1 polymer ?
#
loop_
_entity_poly.entity_id
_entity_poly.type
_entity_poly.pdbx_seq_one_letter_code
_entity_poly.pdbx_strand_id
1 'polypeptide(L)'
;MQQTRRQHLLCCGAAAIAGLFTSLADPAQAAYLRNPCRGSLPAALRRHPLLQQLWQDLDPAQLWDVHCHLLGNGDADSGCRIHPAMHQWWHPVESLRRRVIMDGACVSPEVPSVDRAYLQRLQALTADFPEGARWLLYAFDEAHTEQGLAEPDWTTFHVPDRYAREVAERTPQRFAWVASIHPYREDALARLDAAIAGGAVALKWLPSSMNIDLRDARLRPFYARLAAARLPLIVHCGEEKAVPGAGREDLGNPLLLRAPLAQGVRVIAAHCASLGDALDLDMSRPRLVPAFSLFARLMDEPAWEALLLGDVSALFQFNRRPEVWRTVLARQDWHGRLLHGSDYPLPGVGPLYRLSGLVRAGLLDEAQRPLLEQVREHNPLLFDLLLKKTLRWQGRGLRAEVFHTRRHFVHRLIPPVAPGATGNK
;
A
#
# COMPACT_ATOMS: atom_id res chain seq x y z
N MET A 1 11.97 26.95 24.66
CA MET A 1 12.87 26.65 23.53
C MET A 1 12.47 25.40 22.73
N GLN A 2 11.28 24.81 22.95
CA GLN A 2 10.77 23.64 22.19
C GLN A 2 9.83 24.01 21.02
N GLN A 3 9.32 25.23 20.94
CA GLN A 3 8.40 25.66 19.88
C GLN A 3 9.10 25.98 18.52
N THR A 4 10.37 26.32 18.53
CA THR A 4 11.10 26.70 17.31
C THR A 4 11.52 25.53 16.41
N ARG A 5 11.68 24.32 16.95
CA ARG A 5 11.98 23.12 16.15
C ARG A 5 10.78 22.57 15.39
N ARG A 6 9.55 22.70 15.93
CA ARG A 6 8.31 22.30 15.21
C ARG A 6 8.03 23.22 14.00
N GLN A 7 8.32 24.51 14.11
CA GLN A 7 8.14 25.44 13.00
C GLN A 7 9.14 25.22 11.87
N HIS A 8 10.40 24.84 12.14
CA HIS A 8 11.38 24.52 11.09
C HIS A 8 11.07 23.20 10.35
N LEU A 9 10.53 22.18 11.03
CA LEU A 9 10.12 20.92 10.38
C LEU A 9 8.87 21.09 9.51
N LEU A 10 7.93 21.94 9.90
CA LEU A 10 6.76 22.30 9.09
C LEU A 10 7.16 23.12 7.85
N CYS A 11 8.15 24.01 7.95
CA CYS A 11 8.67 24.78 6.81
C CYS A 11 9.40 23.88 5.80
N CYS A 12 10.18 22.90 6.23
CA CYS A 12 10.88 21.99 5.31
C CYS A 12 9.94 21.02 4.57
N GLY A 13 8.87 20.57 5.21
CA GLY A 13 7.83 19.74 4.56
C GLY A 13 7.00 20.53 3.53
N ALA A 14 6.62 21.76 3.87
CA ALA A 14 5.92 22.68 2.97
C ALA A 14 6.81 23.14 1.82
N ALA A 15 8.11 23.37 2.04
CA ALA A 15 9.06 23.76 1.00
C ALA A 15 9.33 22.63 -0.01
N ALA A 16 9.34 21.36 0.41
CA ALA A 16 9.48 20.24 -0.52
C ALA A 16 8.23 20.06 -1.39
N ILE A 17 7.05 20.36 -0.89
CA ILE A 17 5.80 20.39 -1.65
C ILE A 17 5.70 21.69 -2.46
N ALA A 18 6.05 22.84 -1.90
CA ALA A 18 6.05 24.13 -2.60
C ALA A 18 7.12 24.21 -3.72
N GLY A 19 8.27 23.59 -3.56
CA GLY A 19 9.30 23.48 -4.61
C GLY A 19 8.85 22.69 -5.83
N LEU A 20 7.82 21.83 -5.70
CA LEU A 20 7.12 21.18 -6.82
C LEU A 20 6.21 22.16 -7.61
N PHE A 21 5.81 23.28 -7.03
CA PHE A 21 4.79 24.18 -7.58
C PHE A 21 5.29 25.52 -8.10
N THR A 22 6.55 25.92 -7.83
CA THR A 22 7.13 27.17 -8.40
C THR A 22 7.45 27.07 -9.90
N SER A 23 7.33 25.86 -10.51
CA SER A 23 7.54 25.63 -11.93
C SER A 23 6.23 25.49 -12.76
N LEU A 24 5.08 25.88 -12.20
CA LEU A 24 3.77 25.80 -12.87
C LEU A 24 3.56 26.76 -14.06
N ALA A 25 4.58 27.53 -14.44
CA ALA A 25 4.51 28.47 -15.56
C ALA A 25 4.73 27.81 -16.95
N ASP A 26 5.21 26.54 -16.98
CA ASP A 26 5.42 25.83 -18.25
C ASP A 26 4.30 24.78 -18.46
N PRO A 27 3.49 24.90 -19.55
CA PRO A 27 2.45 23.92 -19.88
C PRO A 27 2.97 22.48 -20.01
N ALA A 28 4.21 22.29 -20.46
CA ALA A 28 4.84 20.97 -20.55
C ALA A 28 5.17 20.40 -19.17
N GLN A 29 5.54 21.22 -18.19
CA GLN A 29 5.73 20.80 -16.82
C GLN A 29 4.41 20.53 -16.09
N ALA A 30 3.36 21.29 -16.40
CA ALA A 30 2.01 21.02 -15.89
C ALA A 30 1.48 19.67 -16.38
N ALA A 31 1.74 19.32 -17.65
CA ALA A 31 1.40 18.00 -18.21
C ALA A 31 2.19 16.85 -17.56
N TYR A 32 3.43 17.11 -17.10
CA TYR A 32 4.22 16.12 -16.35
C TYR A 32 3.65 15.86 -14.94
N LEU A 33 3.05 16.88 -14.33
CA LEU A 33 2.46 16.78 -12.98
C LEU A 33 1.10 16.09 -12.98
N ARG A 34 0.39 16.10 -14.09
CA ARG A 34 -0.96 15.53 -14.22
C ARG A 34 -0.92 14.25 -15.05
N ASN A 35 -1.54 13.17 -14.55
CA ASN A 35 -1.75 11.98 -15.37
C ASN A 35 -2.65 12.37 -16.55
N PRO A 36 -2.25 12.12 -17.83
CA PRO A 36 -3.09 12.43 -18.98
C PRO A 36 -4.34 11.55 -19.06
N CYS A 37 -4.44 10.53 -18.21
CA CYS A 37 -5.64 9.70 -18.04
C CYS A 37 -6.17 9.14 -19.36
N ARG A 38 -5.23 8.64 -20.19
CA ARG A 38 -5.60 8.02 -21.47
C ARG A 38 -6.49 6.79 -21.24
N GLY A 39 -7.30 6.46 -22.22
CA GLY A 39 -8.18 5.29 -22.17
C GLY A 39 -7.41 3.96 -22.13
N SER A 40 -8.10 2.88 -22.52
CA SER A 40 -7.52 1.52 -22.56
C SER A 40 -6.19 1.45 -23.29
N LEU A 41 -5.37 0.48 -22.93
CA LEU A 41 -4.04 0.27 -23.51
C LEU A 41 -4.15 0.04 -25.03
N PRO A 42 -3.43 0.82 -25.88
CA PRO A 42 -3.46 0.63 -27.33
C PRO A 42 -2.93 -0.75 -27.75
N ALA A 43 -3.45 -1.29 -28.84
CA ALA A 43 -3.01 -2.59 -29.37
C ALA A 43 -1.49 -2.65 -29.67
N ALA A 44 -0.89 -1.52 -30.08
CA ALA A 44 0.54 -1.43 -30.32
C ALA A 44 1.34 -1.65 -29.03
N LEU A 45 0.93 -1.03 -27.91
CA LEU A 45 1.55 -1.25 -26.60
C LEU A 45 1.34 -2.69 -26.11
N ARG A 46 0.12 -3.24 -26.24
CA ARG A 46 -0.16 -4.65 -25.86
C ARG A 46 0.74 -5.64 -26.57
N ARG A 47 1.12 -5.37 -27.84
CA ARG A 47 2.02 -6.22 -28.65
C ARG A 47 3.50 -5.89 -28.48
N HIS A 48 3.85 -4.91 -27.66
CA HIS A 48 5.25 -4.56 -27.44
C HIS A 48 6.00 -5.76 -26.81
N PRO A 49 7.23 -6.10 -27.29
CA PRO A 49 7.96 -7.29 -26.84
C PRO A 49 8.13 -7.36 -25.31
N LEU A 50 8.39 -6.25 -24.63
CA LEU A 50 8.54 -6.23 -23.15
C LEU A 50 7.23 -6.57 -22.43
N LEU A 51 6.05 -6.19 -22.95
CA LEU A 51 4.78 -6.58 -22.36
C LEU A 51 4.46 -8.05 -22.64
N GLN A 52 4.81 -8.55 -23.81
CA GLN A 52 4.66 -9.98 -24.12
C GLN A 52 5.58 -10.83 -23.24
N GLN A 53 6.83 -10.42 -23.07
CA GLN A 53 7.79 -11.07 -22.18
C GLN A 53 7.29 -11.07 -20.72
N LEU A 54 6.68 -9.96 -20.25
CA LEU A 54 6.10 -9.88 -18.91
C LEU A 54 5.14 -11.04 -18.62
N TRP A 55 4.26 -11.35 -19.57
CA TRP A 55 3.26 -12.41 -19.44
C TRP A 55 3.78 -13.83 -19.71
N GLN A 56 4.95 -13.95 -20.34
CA GLN A 56 5.66 -15.22 -20.43
C GLN A 56 6.37 -15.57 -19.12
N ASP A 57 6.89 -14.56 -18.43
CA ASP A 57 7.63 -14.69 -17.19
C ASP A 57 6.76 -14.86 -15.95
N LEU A 58 5.49 -14.41 -15.99
CA LEU A 58 4.58 -14.37 -14.87
C LEU A 58 3.30 -15.17 -15.14
N ASP A 59 2.94 -16.06 -14.21
CA ASP A 59 1.62 -16.69 -14.20
C ASP A 59 0.59 -15.71 -13.63
N PRO A 60 -0.36 -15.20 -14.44
CA PRO A 60 -1.39 -14.28 -13.96
C PRO A 60 -2.25 -14.85 -12.82
N ALA A 61 -2.48 -16.16 -12.80
CA ALA A 61 -3.26 -16.80 -11.74
C ALA A 61 -2.57 -16.77 -10.37
N GLN A 62 -1.26 -16.54 -10.34
CA GLN A 62 -0.48 -16.36 -9.10
C GLN A 62 -0.28 -14.89 -8.75
N LEU A 63 -0.56 -13.96 -9.68
CA LEU A 63 -0.35 -12.53 -9.52
C LEU A 63 -1.53 -11.91 -8.76
N TRP A 64 -1.32 -11.61 -7.48
CA TRP A 64 -2.24 -10.82 -6.67
C TRP A 64 -1.52 -9.56 -6.23
N ASP A 65 -2.03 -8.40 -6.64
CA ASP A 65 -1.58 -7.10 -6.14
C ASP A 65 -2.03 -6.96 -4.69
N VAL A 66 -1.08 -7.03 -3.76
CA VAL A 66 -1.40 -7.11 -2.33
C VAL A 66 -1.69 -5.75 -1.70
N HIS A 67 -1.53 -4.63 -2.46
CA HIS A 67 -1.68 -3.27 -1.94
C HIS A 67 -2.40 -2.37 -2.93
N CYS A 68 -3.72 -2.35 -2.86
CA CYS A 68 -4.57 -1.55 -3.73
C CYS A 68 -5.61 -0.81 -2.91
N HIS A 69 -5.55 0.53 -2.90
CA HIS A 69 -6.52 1.33 -2.17
C HIS A 69 -7.85 1.45 -2.92
N LEU A 70 -8.94 1.36 -2.16
CA LEU A 70 -10.26 1.75 -2.57
C LEU A 70 -10.55 3.13 -1.96
N LEU A 71 -11.13 4.04 -2.71
CA LEU A 71 -11.45 5.39 -2.27
C LEU A 71 -12.85 5.80 -2.73
N GLY A 72 -13.44 6.75 -2.02
CA GLY A 72 -14.71 7.35 -2.32
C GLY A 72 -15.03 8.49 -1.36
N ASN A 73 -16.11 9.21 -1.59
CA ASN A 73 -16.60 10.29 -0.74
C ASN A 73 -18.01 10.04 -0.19
N GLY A 74 -18.59 8.86 -0.48
CA GLY A 74 -19.91 8.47 -0.01
C GLY A 74 -21.09 8.89 -0.89
N ASP A 75 -20.81 9.45 -2.08
CA ASP A 75 -21.85 9.99 -2.98
C ASP A 75 -22.63 8.92 -3.76
N ALA A 76 -22.31 7.63 -3.56
CA ALA A 76 -23.05 6.49 -4.11
C ALA A 76 -23.28 5.39 -3.05
N ASP A 77 -23.64 5.80 -1.84
CA ASP A 77 -23.99 4.91 -0.71
C ASP A 77 -22.86 3.96 -0.27
N SER A 78 -21.61 4.23 -0.67
CA SER A 78 -20.45 3.45 -0.26
C SER A 78 -20.18 3.52 1.25
N GLY A 79 -20.60 4.64 1.89
CA GLY A 79 -20.23 4.98 3.26
C GLY A 79 -18.79 5.47 3.40
N CYS A 80 -18.08 5.66 2.29
CA CYS A 80 -16.74 6.26 2.30
C CYS A 80 -16.80 7.70 2.77
N ARG A 81 -15.73 8.16 3.42
CA ARG A 81 -15.60 9.56 3.85
C ARG A 81 -14.18 10.05 3.61
N ILE A 82 -14.09 11.32 3.27
CA ILE A 82 -12.84 12.07 3.14
C ILE A 82 -12.92 13.21 4.15
N HIS A 83 -11.83 13.43 4.90
CA HIS A 83 -11.78 14.48 5.92
C HIS A 83 -12.18 15.84 5.33
N PRO A 84 -13.08 16.63 6.00
CA PRO A 84 -13.60 17.90 5.46
C PRO A 84 -12.52 18.90 5.06
N ALA A 85 -11.41 18.98 5.80
CA ALA A 85 -10.29 19.87 5.47
C ALA A 85 -9.72 19.65 4.06
N MET A 86 -9.85 18.43 3.51
CA MET A 86 -9.40 18.12 2.15
C MET A 86 -10.27 18.75 1.05
N HIS A 87 -11.45 19.28 1.40
CA HIS A 87 -12.36 19.97 0.48
C HIS A 87 -12.28 21.50 0.63
N GLN A 88 -11.54 22.00 1.63
CA GLN A 88 -11.55 23.42 2.00
C GLN A 88 -10.31 24.12 1.44
N TRP A 89 -10.51 25.19 0.68
CA TRP A 89 -9.43 25.95 0.06
C TRP A 89 -8.47 26.62 1.06
N TRP A 90 -8.92 26.87 2.30
CA TRP A 90 -8.10 27.40 3.39
C TRP A 90 -7.27 26.32 4.13
N HIS A 91 -7.41 25.07 3.73
CA HIS A 91 -6.51 23.96 4.07
C HIS A 91 -5.73 23.51 2.82
N PRO A 92 -4.79 24.33 2.31
CA PRO A 92 -4.21 24.14 0.98
C PRO A 92 -3.39 22.85 0.86
N VAL A 93 -2.76 22.39 1.94
CA VAL A 93 -1.96 21.15 1.94
C VAL A 93 -2.86 19.93 1.80
N GLU A 94 -3.94 19.87 2.58
CA GLU A 94 -4.91 18.77 2.57
C GLU A 94 -5.68 18.75 1.24
N SER A 95 -6.11 19.91 0.76
CA SER A 95 -6.79 20.05 -0.54
C SER A 95 -5.89 19.59 -1.69
N LEU A 96 -4.59 19.97 -1.65
CA LEU A 96 -3.62 19.52 -2.63
C LEU A 96 -3.38 18.01 -2.56
N ARG A 97 -3.23 17.44 -1.35
CA ARG A 97 -3.08 15.99 -1.14
C ARG A 97 -4.23 15.23 -1.77
N ARG A 98 -5.47 15.63 -1.50
CA ARG A 98 -6.66 15.04 -2.15
C ARG A 98 -6.57 15.15 -3.66
N ARG A 99 -6.26 16.33 -4.20
CA ARG A 99 -6.13 16.54 -5.66
C ARG A 99 -5.11 15.58 -6.28
N VAL A 100 -3.93 15.46 -5.69
CA VAL A 100 -2.86 14.56 -6.18
C VAL A 100 -3.31 13.11 -6.20
N ILE A 101 -3.98 12.64 -5.15
CA ILE A 101 -4.51 11.27 -5.06
C ILE A 101 -5.59 11.04 -6.13
N MET A 102 -6.54 11.96 -6.28
CA MET A 102 -7.62 11.84 -7.28
C MET A 102 -7.11 11.95 -8.72
N ASP A 103 -6.14 12.83 -8.98
CA ASP A 103 -5.46 12.93 -10.29
C ASP A 103 -4.73 11.62 -10.62
N GLY A 104 -4.08 10.97 -9.62
CA GLY A 104 -3.47 9.65 -9.80
C GLY A 104 -4.46 8.55 -10.15
N ALA A 105 -5.69 8.66 -9.63
CA ALA A 105 -6.80 7.77 -9.96
C ALA A 105 -7.55 8.18 -11.24
N CYS A 106 -7.22 9.31 -11.85
CA CYS A 106 -7.97 9.89 -12.97
C CYS A 106 -9.44 10.18 -12.64
N VAL A 107 -9.72 10.63 -11.41
CA VAL A 107 -11.06 11.03 -10.98
C VAL A 107 -11.13 12.55 -10.90
N SER A 108 -11.83 13.17 -11.87
CA SER A 108 -12.07 14.61 -11.88
C SER A 108 -13.00 15.01 -10.72
N PRO A 109 -12.81 16.19 -10.11
CA PRO A 109 -13.76 16.71 -9.12
C PRO A 109 -15.16 17.03 -9.69
N GLU A 110 -15.30 17.07 -11.02
CA GLU A 110 -16.52 17.43 -11.74
C GLU A 110 -17.37 16.21 -12.14
N VAL A 111 -16.92 14.98 -11.77
CA VAL A 111 -17.70 13.78 -12.08
C VAL A 111 -19.01 13.74 -11.27
N PRO A 112 -20.09 13.17 -11.82
CA PRO A 112 -21.36 13.04 -11.11
C PRO A 112 -21.26 12.23 -9.79
N SER A 113 -20.32 11.28 -9.72
CA SER A 113 -20.05 10.50 -8.52
C SER A 113 -18.58 10.09 -8.49
N VAL A 114 -17.90 10.46 -7.42
CA VAL A 114 -16.50 10.09 -7.14
C VAL A 114 -16.39 8.59 -6.90
N ASP A 115 -17.29 8.02 -6.10
CA ASP A 115 -17.31 6.58 -5.78
C ASP A 115 -17.40 5.73 -7.05
N ARG A 116 -18.33 6.06 -7.94
CA ARG A 116 -18.54 5.34 -9.20
C ARG A 116 -17.38 5.54 -10.16
N ALA A 117 -16.91 6.78 -10.31
CA ALA A 117 -15.81 7.08 -11.23
C ALA A 117 -14.52 6.36 -10.82
N TYR A 118 -14.20 6.33 -9.52
CA TYR A 118 -13.04 5.62 -8.99
C TYR A 118 -13.12 4.12 -9.28
N LEU A 119 -14.27 3.50 -8.95
CA LEU A 119 -14.47 2.07 -9.18
C LEU A 119 -14.45 1.71 -10.67
N GLN A 120 -15.11 2.49 -11.52
CA GLN A 120 -15.09 2.30 -12.98
C GLN A 120 -13.67 2.40 -13.54
N ARG A 121 -12.87 3.37 -13.07
CA ARG A 121 -11.48 3.50 -13.49
C ARG A 121 -10.66 2.28 -13.06
N LEU A 122 -10.78 1.84 -11.82
CA LEU A 122 -10.07 0.66 -11.31
C LEU A 122 -10.45 -0.60 -12.11
N GLN A 123 -11.74 -0.81 -12.39
CA GLN A 123 -12.20 -1.92 -13.22
C GLN A 123 -11.64 -1.87 -14.65
N ALA A 124 -11.60 -0.69 -15.26
CA ALA A 124 -11.02 -0.51 -16.60
C ALA A 124 -9.52 -0.83 -16.62
N LEU A 125 -8.77 -0.42 -15.59
CA LEU A 125 -7.34 -0.71 -15.47
C LEU A 125 -7.08 -2.21 -15.31
N THR A 126 -7.87 -2.89 -14.47
CA THR A 126 -7.71 -4.33 -14.24
C THR A 126 -8.11 -5.18 -15.44
N ALA A 127 -8.96 -4.66 -16.33
CA ALA A 127 -9.37 -5.35 -17.58
C ALA A 127 -8.21 -5.50 -18.58
N ASP A 128 -7.17 -4.68 -18.50
CA ASP A 128 -5.97 -4.80 -19.35
C ASP A 128 -5.04 -5.97 -18.94
N PHE A 129 -5.28 -6.57 -17.78
CA PHE A 129 -4.51 -7.73 -17.31
C PHE A 129 -5.15 -9.05 -17.76
N PRO A 130 -4.34 -10.12 -17.95
CA PRO A 130 -4.85 -11.45 -18.22
C PRO A 130 -5.78 -11.94 -17.11
N GLU A 131 -6.61 -12.94 -17.43
CA GLU A 131 -7.45 -13.60 -16.44
C GLU A 131 -6.61 -14.26 -15.34
N GLY A 132 -7.16 -14.28 -14.11
CA GLY A 132 -6.50 -14.84 -12.93
C GLY A 132 -5.79 -13.81 -12.06
N ALA A 133 -5.31 -12.70 -12.62
CA ALA A 133 -4.73 -11.60 -11.83
C ALA A 133 -5.79 -10.94 -10.93
N ARG A 134 -5.43 -10.65 -9.66
CA ARG A 134 -6.33 -10.05 -8.66
C ARG A 134 -5.70 -8.89 -7.93
N TRP A 135 -6.55 -8.04 -7.35
CA TRP A 135 -6.19 -6.90 -6.49
C TRP A 135 -6.86 -7.03 -5.14
N LEU A 136 -6.08 -6.84 -4.07
CA LEU A 136 -6.58 -6.83 -2.71
C LEU A 136 -7.03 -5.40 -2.36
N LEU A 137 -8.34 -5.18 -2.32
CA LEU A 137 -8.93 -3.87 -2.07
C LEU A 137 -8.99 -3.58 -0.58
N TYR A 138 -8.42 -2.45 -0.16
CA TYR A 138 -8.32 -2.09 1.24
C TYR A 138 -9.55 -1.33 1.73
N ALA A 139 -10.18 -1.85 2.78
CA ALA A 139 -10.94 -1.04 3.71
C ALA A 139 -10.01 -0.15 4.53
N PHE A 140 -10.56 0.89 5.16
CA PHE A 140 -9.83 1.80 6.02
C PHE A 140 -10.75 2.27 7.15
N ASP A 141 -10.50 1.77 8.38
CA ASP A 141 -11.28 2.13 9.56
C ASP A 141 -10.91 3.52 10.08
N GLU A 142 -11.73 4.07 10.94
CA GLU A 142 -11.48 5.35 11.59
C GLU A 142 -10.32 5.26 12.59
N ALA A 143 -9.64 6.38 12.80
CA ALA A 143 -8.73 6.54 13.92
C ALA A 143 -9.53 6.57 15.24
N HIS A 144 -8.94 6.08 16.33
CA HIS A 144 -9.56 6.06 17.65
C HIS A 144 -8.61 6.59 18.71
N THR A 145 -9.18 7.15 19.76
CA THR A 145 -8.44 7.46 20.99
C THR A 145 -7.98 6.17 21.68
N GLU A 146 -7.11 6.29 22.69
CA GLU A 146 -6.69 5.15 23.51
C GLU A 146 -7.86 4.53 24.30
N GLN A 147 -8.97 5.29 24.48
CA GLN A 147 -10.19 4.83 25.13
C GLN A 147 -11.15 4.13 24.16
N GLY A 148 -10.79 4.01 22.88
CA GLY A 148 -11.60 3.33 21.88
C GLY A 148 -12.72 4.19 21.27
N LEU A 149 -12.70 5.49 21.50
CA LEU A 149 -13.66 6.42 20.89
C LEU A 149 -13.18 6.82 19.48
N ALA A 150 -14.07 6.76 18.51
CA ALA A 150 -13.77 7.22 17.16
C ALA A 150 -13.37 8.69 17.14
N GLU A 151 -12.30 9.03 16.39
CA GLU A 151 -11.77 10.39 16.30
C GLU A 151 -11.82 10.88 14.84
N PRO A 152 -12.92 11.54 14.45
CA PRO A 152 -13.12 12.01 13.08
C PRO A 152 -12.03 12.99 12.60
N ASP A 153 -11.49 13.83 13.50
CA ASP A 153 -10.45 14.81 13.17
C ASP A 153 -9.09 14.16 12.85
N TRP A 154 -8.88 12.92 13.25
CA TRP A 154 -7.70 12.12 12.87
C TRP A 154 -7.98 11.19 11.69
N THR A 155 -9.22 11.10 11.24
CA THR A 155 -9.61 10.19 10.16
C THR A 155 -9.52 10.89 8.81
N THR A 156 -8.39 10.74 8.11
CA THR A 156 -8.16 11.35 6.80
C THR A 156 -9.06 10.76 5.72
N PHE A 157 -9.17 9.44 5.69
CA PHE A 157 -10.05 8.65 4.82
C PHE A 157 -10.73 7.57 5.64
N HIS A 158 -11.95 7.25 5.27
CA HIS A 158 -12.66 6.08 5.78
C HIS A 158 -13.26 5.30 4.61
N VAL A 159 -12.98 4.01 4.56
CA VAL A 159 -13.55 3.06 3.59
C VAL A 159 -14.10 1.88 4.38
N PRO A 160 -15.44 1.74 4.49
CA PRO A 160 -16.06 0.66 5.27
C PRO A 160 -15.70 -0.73 4.74
N ASP A 161 -15.51 -1.70 5.66
CA ASP A 161 -15.37 -3.12 5.34
C ASP A 161 -16.49 -3.62 4.44
N ARG A 162 -17.74 -3.18 4.71
CA ARG A 162 -18.91 -3.51 3.90
C ARG A 162 -18.70 -3.14 2.43
N TYR A 163 -18.23 -1.92 2.15
CA TYR A 163 -18.02 -1.47 0.78
C TYR A 163 -16.92 -2.24 0.06
N ALA A 164 -15.77 -2.43 0.72
CA ALA A 164 -14.67 -3.21 0.15
C ALA A 164 -15.10 -4.65 -0.17
N ARG A 165 -15.83 -5.28 0.74
CA ARG A 165 -16.42 -6.60 0.57
C ARG A 165 -17.41 -6.64 -0.61
N GLU A 166 -18.38 -5.74 -0.68
CA GLU A 166 -19.37 -5.67 -1.76
C GLU A 166 -18.73 -5.49 -3.14
N VAL A 167 -17.70 -4.65 -3.25
CA VAL A 167 -16.95 -4.47 -4.51
C VAL A 167 -16.26 -5.77 -4.91
N ALA A 168 -15.62 -6.46 -3.96
CA ALA A 168 -14.94 -7.72 -4.23
C ALA A 168 -15.94 -8.84 -4.60
N GLU A 169 -17.07 -8.94 -3.91
CA GLU A 169 -18.11 -9.94 -4.19
C GLU A 169 -18.79 -9.75 -5.56
N ARG A 170 -18.89 -8.50 -6.05
CA ARG A 170 -19.43 -8.22 -7.40
C ARG A 170 -18.49 -8.62 -8.53
N THR A 171 -17.18 -8.71 -8.27
CA THR A 171 -16.16 -9.04 -9.29
C THR A 171 -15.10 -9.97 -8.68
N PRO A 172 -15.47 -11.16 -8.18
CA PRO A 172 -14.58 -12.03 -7.40
C PRO A 172 -13.41 -12.60 -8.20
N GLN A 173 -13.52 -12.61 -9.54
CA GLN A 173 -12.45 -13.01 -10.44
C GLN A 173 -11.32 -11.96 -10.50
N ARG A 174 -11.57 -10.71 -10.11
CA ARG A 174 -10.58 -9.60 -10.13
C ARG A 174 -10.21 -9.09 -8.76
N PHE A 175 -11.13 -9.12 -7.81
CA PHE A 175 -10.94 -8.50 -6.51
C PHE A 175 -11.08 -9.50 -5.36
N ALA A 176 -10.28 -9.27 -4.34
CA ALA A 176 -10.48 -9.77 -2.99
C ALA A 176 -10.40 -8.55 -2.04
N TRP A 177 -10.83 -8.67 -0.81
CA TRP A 177 -10.87 -7.54 0.09
C TRP A 177 -10.05 -7.76 1.36
N VAL A 178 -9.53 -6.69 1.88
CA VAL A 178 -8.75 -6.60 3.11
C VAL A 178 -9.54 -5.77 4.11
N ALA A 179 -9.80 -6.34 5.26
CA ALA A 179 -10.51 -5.66 6.33
C ALA A 179 -9.64 -4.59 6.99
N SER A 180 -10.27 -3.59 7.60
CA SER A 180 -9.61 -2.65 8.48
C SER A 180 -10.49 -2.44 9.70
N ILE A 181 -10.02 -2.89 10.85
CA ILE A 181 -10.78 -2.87 12.11
C ILE A 181 -9.86 -2.31 13.17
N HIS A 182 -10.23 -1.17 13.76
CA HIS A 182 -9.45 -0.57 14.82
C HIS A 182 -9.52 -1.44 16.09
N PRO A 183 -8.37 -1.86 16.68
CA PRO A 183 -8.38 -2.85 17.75
C PRO A 183 -8.85 -2.32 19.11
N TYR A 184 -8.94 -0.99 19.28
CA TYR A 184 -9.44 -0.37 20.51
C TYR A 184 -10.95 -0.22 20.55
N ARG A 185 -11.65 -0.56 19.47
CA ARG A 185 -13.12 -0.58 19.45
C ARG A 185 -13.67 -1.62 20.41
N GLU A 186 -14.79 -1.32 21.05
CA GLU A 186 -15.50 -2.27 21.89
C GLU A 186 -15.94 -3.53 21.11
N ASP A 187 -16.36 -3.34 19.86
CA ASP A 187 -16.83 -4.41 18.95
C ASP A 187 -15.72 -5.04 18.09
N ALA A 188 -14.43 -4.76 18.37
CA ALA A 188 -13.29 -5.16 17.52
C ALA A 188 -13.25 -6.66 17.20
N LEU A 189 -13.40 -7.52 18.21
CA LEU A 189 -13.36 -8.97 18.01
C LEU A 189 -14.57 -9.49 17.23
N ALA A 190 -15.75 -8.96 17.49
CA ALA A 190 -16.97 -9.34 16.75
C ALA A 190 -16.86 -8.96 15.27
N ARG A 191 -16.32 -7.75 14.99
CA ARG A 191 -16.04 -7.30 13.62
C ARG A 191 -14.98 -8.17 12.94
N LEU A 192 -13.91 -8.54 13.66
CA LEU A 192 -12.89 -9.43 13.13
C LEU A 192 -13.48 -10.79 12.76
N ASP A 193 -14.34 -11.38 13.60
CA ASP A 193 -15.03 -12.62 13.31
C ASP A 193 -15.95 -12.49 12.09
N ALA A 194 -16.68 -11.39 11.97
CA ALA A 194 -17.52 -11.10 10.81
C ALA A 194 -16.69 -10.92 9.52
N ALA A 195 -15.53 -10.25 9.59
CA ALA A 195 -14.62 -10.10 8.46
C ALA A 195 -14.03 -11.44 8.03
N ILE A 196 -13.64 -12.27 9.00
CA ILE A 196 -13.18 -13.65 8.78
C ILE A 196 -14.25 -14.47 8.08
N ALA A 197 -15.45 -14.48 8.57
CA ALA A 197 -16.59 -15.19 7.99
C ALA A 197 -16.97 -14.64 6.61
N GLY A 198 -16.83 -13.32 6.43
CA GLY A 198 -17.07 -12.61 5.17
C GLY A 198 -15.96 -12.75 4.12
N GLY A 199 -14.94 -13.57 4.35
CA GLY A 199 -13.90 -13.88 3.35
C GLY A 199 -12.82 -12.81 3.19
N ALA A 200 -12.61 -11.92 4.18
CA ALA A 200 -11.45 -11.03 4.19
C ALA A 200 -10.16 -11.86 4.08
N VAL A 201 -9.25 -11.49 3.19
CA VAL A 201 -8.01 -12.25 2.96
C VAL A 201 -6.84 -11.75 3.80
N ALA A 202 -6.93 -10.55 4.36
CA ALA A 202 -5.98 -9.93 5.28
C ALA A 202 -6.67 -8.84 6.10
N LEU A 203 -5.95 -8.27 7.07
CA LEU A 203 -6.34 -7.08 7.81
C LEU A 203 -5.28 -5.99 7.64
N LYS A 204 -5.67 -4.72 7.49
CA LYS A 204 -4.78 -3.57 7.31
C LYS A 204 -4.85 -2.60 8.47
N TRP A 205 -3.67 -2.19 8.97
CA TRP A 205 -3.51 -1.08 9.91
C TRP A 205 -2.50 -0.05 9.43
N LEU A 206 -2.74 1.20 9.80
CA LEU A 206 -1.78 2.31 9.73
C LEU A 206 -1.57 2.84 11.16
N PRO A 207 -0.66 2.26 11.94
CA PRO A 207 -0.53 2.56 13.37
C PRO A 207 -0.33 4.04 13.70
N SER A 208 0.52 4.74 12.93
CA SER A 208 0.78 6.17 13.12
C SER A 208 -0.44 7.06 12.88
N SER A 209 -1.25 6.71 11.87
CA SER A 209 -2.44 7.48 11.48
C SER A 209 -3.66 7.11 12.33
N MET A 210 -3.79 5.82 12.68
CA MET A 210 -4.95 5.30 13.43
C MET A 210 -4.75 5.35 14.94
N ASN A 211 -3.57 5.75 15.46
CA ASN A 211 -3.21 5.75 16.89
C ASN A 211 -3.20 4.34 17.51
N ILE A 212 -2.60 3.36 16.82
CA ILE A 212 -2.52 1.98 17.30
C ILE A 212 -1.11 1.68 17.82
N ASP A 213 -0.94 1.46 19.12
CA ASP A 213 0.30 0.92 19.66
C ASP A 213 0.28 -0.62 19.57
N LEU A 214 1.09 -1.18 18.69
CA LEU A 214 1.16 -2.64 18.49
C LEU A 214 1.60 -3.40 19.76
N ARG A 215 2.21 -2.72 20.73
CA ARG A 215 2.67 -3.32 22.00
C ARG A 215 1.58 -3.39 23.07
N ASP A 216 0.44 -2.72 22.83
CA ASP A 216 -0.63 -2.66 23.82
C ASP A 216 -1.13 -4.07 24.16
N ALA A 217 -1.10 -4.39 25.46
CA ALA A 217 -1.51 -5.69 25.95
C ALA A 217 -2.97 -6.04 25.64
N ARG A 218 -3.83 -5.02 25.45
CA ARG A 218 -5.24 -5.19 25.05
C ARG A 218 -5.39 -5.85 23.68
N LEU A 219 -4.34 -5.80 22.81
CA LEU A 219 -4.36 -6.38 21.47
C LEU A 219 -4.13 -7.91 21.47
N ARG A 220 -3.70 -8.50 22.59
CA ARG A 220 -3.41 -9.95 22.66
C ARG A 220 -4.57 -10.83 22.20
N PRO A 221 -5.84 -10.63 22.62
CA PRO A 221 -6.97 -11.43 22.13
C PRO A 221 -7.18 -11.28 20.62
N PHE A 222 -6.96 -10.05 20.09
CA PHE A 222 -7.07 -9.76 18.67
C PHE A 222 -5.98 -10.49 17.88
N TYR A 223 -4.72 -10.45 18.33
CA TYR A 223 -3.61 -11.19 17.73
C TYR A 223 -3.84 -12.70 17.77
N ALA A 224 -4.29 -13.25 18.89
CA ALA A 224 -4.62 -14.67 19.00
C ALA A 224 -5.68 -15.08 17.96
N ARG A 225 -6.67 -14.22 17.74
CA ARG A 225 -7.72 -14.48 16.73
C ARG A 225 -7.20 -14.41 15.31
N LEU A 226 -6.30 -13.44 14.97
CA LEU A 226 -5.62 -13.36 13.68
C LEU A 226 -4.78 -14.62 13.41
N ALA A 227 -3.97 -15.03 14.39
CA ALA A 227 -3.11 -16.21 14.28
C ALA A 227 -3.93 -17.50 14.09
N ALA A 228 -4.98 -17.72 14.91
CA ALA A 228 -5.88 -18.86 14.79
C ALA A 228 -6.57 -18.92 13.43
N ALA A 229 -6.98 -17.78 12.91
CA ALA A 229 -7.59 -17.65 11.60
C ALA A 229 -6.57 -17.67 10.45
N ARG A 230 -5.28 -17.66 10.73
CA ARG A 230 -4.20 -17.47 9.73
C ARG A 230 -4.43 -16.25 8.84
N LEU A 231 -5.02 -15.19 9.41
CA LEU A 231 -5.28 -13.93 8.71
C LEU A 231 -4.05 -13.04 8.79
N PRO A 232 -3.37 -12.74 7.66
CA PRO A 232 -2.23 -11.84 7.68
C PRO A 232 -2.62 -10.44 8.12
N LEU A 233 -1.73 -9.79 8.90
CA LEU A 233 -1.84 -8.40 9.27
C LEU A 233 -0.87 -7.58 8.41
N ILE A 234 -1.40 -6.68 7.58
CA ILE A 234 -0.64 -5.73 6.79
C ILE A 234 -0.49 -4.45 7.63
N VAL A 235 0.73 -4.06 7.91
CA VAL A 235 1.04 -2.92 8.79
C VAL A 235 1.83 -1.88 8.00
N HIS A 236 1.33 -0.65 7.95
CA HIS A 236 2.15 0.47 7.49
C HIS A 236 3.26 0.74 8.49
N CYS A 237 4.50 0.80 8.01
CA CYS A 237 5.68 1.10 8.80
C CYS A 237 6.55 2.16 8.12
N GLY A 238 7.29 2.91 8.92
CA GLY A 238 8.02 4.10 8.49
C GLY A 238 7.15 5.36 8.53
N GLU A 239 7.65 6.43 7.91
CA GLU A 239 6.96 7.73 7.88
C GLU A 239 5.73 7.69 6.97
N GLU A 240 4.58 8.24 7.45
CA GLU A 240 3.34 8.34 6.68
C GLU A 240 3.09 9.78 6.23
N LYS A 241 3.03 10.01 4.91
CA LYS A 241 2.83 11.36 4.34
C LYS A 241 1.50 11.55 3.63
N ALA A 242 0.89 10.47 3.17
CA ALA A 242 -0.37 10.54 2.43
C ALA A 242 -1.58 10.65 3.37
N VAL A 243 -1.51 9.97 4.53
CA VAL A 243 -2.60 9.85 5.51
C VAL A 243 -2.07 10.21 6.90
N PRO A 244 -1.90 11.49 7.25
CA PRO A 244 -1.26 11.90 8.51
C PRO A 244 -2.01 11.45 9.77
N GLY A 245 -3.33 11.41 9.74
CA GLY A 245 -4.18 10.91 10.83
C GLY A 245 -3.85 11.50 12.19
N ALA A 246 -3.67 10.65 13.21
CA ALA A 246 -3.30 11.02 14.57
C ALA A 246 -1.89 11.60 14.71
N GLY A 247 -1.04 11.50 13.66
CA GLY A 247 0.31 12.05 13.66
C GLY A 247 1.28 11.38 14.64
N ARG A 248 1.04 10.13 15.00
CA ARG A 248 1.85 9.33 15.94
C ARG A 248 2.94 8.55 15.19
N GLU A 249 3.89 9.28 14.58
CA GLU A 249 4.97 8.68 13.78
C GLU A 249 5.81 7.65 14.56
N ASP A 250 5.88 7.78 15.90
CA ASP A 250 6.52 6.83 16.79
C ASP A 250 5.91 5.41 16.69
N LEU A 251 4.61 5.32 16.40
CA LEU A 251 3.89 4.05 16.23
C LEU A 251 4.14 3.37 14.89
N GLY A 252 4.74 4.08 13.91
CA GLY A 252 5.19 3.53 12.64
C GLY A 252 6.55 2.81 12.70
N ASN A 253 7.15 2.66 13.88
CA ASN A 253 8.46 2.03 14.03
C ASN A 253 8.41 0.53 13.69
N PRO A 254 9.24 0.04 12.74
CA PRO A 254 9.23 -1.37 12.33
C PRO A 254 9.50 -2.36 13.46
N LEU A 255 10.28 -1.99 14.48
CA LEU A 255 10.57 -2.90 15.61
C LEU A 255 9.31 -3.24 16.43
N LEU A 256 8.25 -2.43 16.35
CA LEU A 256 6.98 -2.73 17.01
C LEU A 256 6.27 -3.94 16.38
N LEU A 257 6.62 -4.35 15.17
CA LEU A 257 6.12 -5.57 14.54
C LEU A 257 6.46 -6.84 15.34
N ARG A 258 7.47 -6.79 16.19
CA ARG A 258 7.78 -7.92 17.08
C ARG A 258 6.62 -8.33 17.97
N ALA A 259 5.74 -7.39 18.34
CA ALA A 259 4.59 -7.68 19.21
C ALA A 259 3.58 -8.65 18.55
N PRO A 260 3.01 -8.38 17.37
CA PRO A 260 2.16 -9.36 16.68
C PRO A 260 2.92 -10.61 16.23
N LEU A 261 4.19 -10.50 15.79
CA LEU A 261 5.01 -11.65 15.37
C LEU A 261 5.19 -12.64 16.54
N ALA A 262 5.49 -12.16 17.74
CA ALA A 262 5.63 -12.99 18.94
C ALA A 262 4.32 -13.69 19.34
N GLN A 263 3.16 -13.23 18.86
CA GLN A 263 1.86 -13.88 19.03
C GLN A 263 1.52 -14.84 17.87
N GLY A 264 2.47 -15.13 16.97
CA GLY A 264 2.28 -16.04 15.84
C GLY A 264 1.49 -15.43 14.68
N VAL A 265 1.27 -14.13 14.67
CA VAL A 265 0.59 -13.44 13.56
C VAL A 265 1.54 -13.32 12.38
N ARG A 266 1.11 -13.70 11.18
CA ARG A 266 1.84 -13.39 9.94
C ARG A 266 1.68 -11.91 9.65
N VAL A 267 2.80 -11.20 9.54
CA VAL A 267 2.84 -9.75 9.32
C VAL A 267 3.42 -9.43 7.95
N ILE A 268 2.79 -8.51 7.24
CA ILE A 268 3.29 -7.91 5.99
C ILE A 268 3.61 -6.46 6.28
N ALA A 269 4.90 -6.11 6.32
CA ALA A 269 5.34 -4.71 6.46
C ALA A 269 5.13 -3.98 5.13
N ALA A 270 4.17 -3.05 5.09
CA ALA A 270 3.91 -2.26 3.89
C ALA A 270 5.13 -1.44 3.50
N HIS A 271 5.40 -1.37 2.18
CA HIS A 271 6.50 -0.61 1.58
C HIS A 271 7.88 -0.98 2.14
N CYS A 272 8.03 -2.16 2.79
CA CYS A 272 9.26 -2.56 3.52
C CYS A 272 9.76 -1.46 4.49
N ALA A 273 8.89 -0.65 5.06
CA ALA A 273 9.24 0.52 5.89
C ALA A 273 10.25 1.48 5.20
N SER A 274 10.15 1.68 3.89
CA SER A 274 11.19 2.29 3.06
C SER A 274 11.29 3.82 3.18
N LEU A 275 10.36 4.49 3.88
CA LEU A 275 10.33 5.96 4.03
C LEU A 275 10.63 6.37 5.46
N GLY A 276 11.42 7.45 5.59
CA GLY A 276 11.70 8.12 6.85
C GLY A 276 12.71 7.41 7.74
N ASP A 277 12.78 7.89 8.96
CA ASP A 277 13.66 7.39 10.01
C ASP A 277 12.84 6.98 11.23
N ALA A 278 13.31 5.99 11.99
CA ALA A 278 12.71 5.54 13.22
C ALA A 278 13.76 5.34 14.31
N LEU A 279 13.37 5.38 15.58
CA LEU A 279 14.27 5.11 16.70
C LEU A 279 14.68 3.64 16.70
N ASP A 280 15.97 3.37 16.76
CA ASP A 280 16.49 2.03 17.03
C ASP A 280 16.30 1.71 18.52
N LEU A 281 15.23 0.99 18.83
CA LEU A 281 14.84 0.64 20.20
C LEU A 281 15.70 -0.47 20.82
N ASP A 282 16.55 -1.14 20.04
CA ASP A 282 17.46 -2.17 20.53
C ASP A 282 18.75 -1.56 21.11
N MET A 283 18.99 -0.28 20.89
CA MET A 283 20.16 0.41 21.41
C MET A 283 19.93 0.90 22.82
N SER A 284 20.94 0.81 23.70
CA SER A 284 20.92 1.37 25.05
C SER A 284 20.64 2.88 25.08
N ARG A 285 21.03 3.59 24.01
CA ARG A 285 20.68 4.99 23.76
C ARG A 285 20.03 5.05 22.38
N PRO A 286 18.69 5.02 22.29
CA PRO A 286 17.99 5.03 21.03
C PRO A 286 18.37 6.25 20.15
N ARG A 287 18.64 6.00 18.88
CA ARG A 287 18.93 7.03 17.89
C ARG A 287 18.10 6.78 16.63
N LEU A 288 17.87 7.85 15.87
CA LEU A 288 17.20 7.75 14.58
C LEU A 288 18.10 7.05 13.56
N VAL A 289 17.55 6.05 12.90
CA VAL A 289 18.15 5.34 11.77
C VAL A 289 17.09 5.19 10.66
N PRO A 290 17.49 4.92 9.40
CA PRO A 290 16.52 4.63 8.36
C PRO A 290 15.56 3.52 8.78
N ALA A 291 14.24 3.77 8.71
CA ALA A 291 13.23 2.78 9.10
C ALA A 291 13.41 1.46 8.34
N PHE A 292 13.80 1.54 7.06
CA PHE A 292 14.15 0.36 6.25
C PHE A 292 15.26 -0.50 6.88
N SER A 293 16.25 0.08 7.56
CA SER A 293 17.32 -0.69 8.20
C SER A 293 16.83 -1.54 9.36
N LEU A 294 15.79 -1.07 10.06
CA LEU A 294 15.14 -1.82 11.14
C LEU A 294 14.26 -2.95 10.58
N PHE A 295 13.55 -2.70 9.48
CA PHE A 295 12.84 -3.75 8.74
C PHE A 295 13.82 -4.82 8.21
N ALA A 296 14.94 -4.41 7.62
CA ALA A 296 15.97 -5.31 7.13
C ALA A 296 16.53 -6.21 8.25
N ARG A 297 16.77 -5.64 9.44
CA ARG A 297 17.16 -6.41 10.63
C ARG A 297 16.15 -7.48 10.97
N LEU A 298 14.85 -7.12 11.02
CA LEU A 298 13.78 -8.09 11.30
C LEU A 298 13.69 -9.18 10.22
N MET A 299 13.92 -8.84 8.95
CA MET A 299 13.97 -9.84 7.87
C MET A 299 15.09 -10.84 8.02
N ASP A 300 16.19 -10.45 8.67
CA ASP A 300 17.36 -11.29 8.94
C ASP A 300 17.31 -12.03 10.28
N GLU A 301 16.32 -11.73 11.14
CA GLU A 301 16.09 -12.48 12.39
C GLU A 301 15.41 -13.83 12.10
N PRO A 302 16.10 -15.00 12.37
CA PRO A 302 15.54 -16.32 12.06
C PRO A 302 14.18 -16.60 12.73
N ALA A 303 13.94 -15.97 13.90
CA ALA A 303 12.68 -16.12 14.64
C ALA A 303 11.45 -15.68 13.82
N TRP A 304 11.62 -14.76 12.86
CA TRP A 304 10.52 -14.19 12.08
C TRP A 304 10.45 -14.69 10.65
N GLU A 305 11.35 -15.58 10.23
CA GLU A 305 11.47 -16.03 8.83
C GLU A 305 10.13 -16.57 8.26
N ALA A 306 9.38 -17.32 9.06
CA ALA A 306 8.10 -17.90 8.66
C ALA A 306 6.92 -16.91 8.71
N LEU A 307 7.06 -15.80 9.43
CA LEU A 307 5.95 -14.91 9.79
C LEU A 307 6.06 -13.51 9.18
N LEU A 308 7.29 -12.98 8.99
CA LEU A 308 7.49 -11.63 8.48
C LEU A 308 7.65 -11.63 6.96
N LEU A 309 6.84 -10.82 6.32
CA LEU A 309 6.85 -10.52 4.90
C LEU A 309 6.97 -9.01 4.70
N GLY A 310 7.39 -8.57 3.52
CA GLY A 310 7.34 -7.17 3.12
C GLY A 310 6.62 -7.00 1.80
N ASP A 311 5.91 -5.90 1.58
CA ASP A 311 5.44 -5.57 0.24
C ASP A 311 6.34 -4.53 -0.44
N VAL A 312 6.47 -4.63 -1.76
CA VAL A 312 7.32 -3.76 -2.57
C VAL A 312 6.52 -2.64 -3.24
N SER A 313 5.34 -2.32 -2.73
CA SER A 313 4.54 -1.19 -3.19
C SER A 313 5.26 0.13 -2.85
N ALA A 314 5.07 1.17 -3.64
CA ALA A 314 5.67 2.50 -3.48
C ALA A 314 7.22 2.54 -3.33
N LEU A 315 7.90 1.39 -3.43
CA LEU A 315 9.31 1.27 -3.08
C LEU A 315 10.22 2.06 -4.03
N PHE A 316 9.86 2.14 -5.32
CA PHE A 316 10.67 2.79 -6.35
C PHE A 316 10.27 4.24 -6.64
N GLN A 317 9.62 4.89 -5.68
CA GLN A 317 9.32 6.31 -5.73
C GLN A 317 10.59 7.16 -5.50
N PHE A 318 10.60 8.39 -6.04
CA PHE A 318 11.76 9.29 -6.00
C PHE A 318 12.21 9.68 -4.58
N ASN A 319 11.30 9.63 -3.61
CA ASN A 319 11.54 9.99 -2.22
C ASN A 319 12.09 8.83 -1.37
N ARG A 320 12.40 7.69 -1.99
CA ARG A 320 13.08 6.55 -1.32
C ARG A 320 14.58 6.66 -1.53
N ARG A 321 15.34 6.18 -0.54
CA ARG A 321 16.81 6.15 -0.60
C ARG A 321 17.28 5.10 -1.61
N PRO A 322 18.28 5.39 -2.45
CA PRO A 322 18.79 4.43 -3.44
C PRO A 322 19.27 3.10 -2.83
N GLU A 323 19.72 3.11 -1.57
CA GLU A 323 20.14 1.92 -0.82
C GLU A 323 18.99 0.93 -0.66
N VAL A 324 17.77 1.41 -0.47
CA VAL A 324 16.56 0.57 -0.38
C VAL A 324 16.38 -0.21 -1.68
N TRP A 325 16.44 0.48 -2.82
CA TRP A 325 16.28 -0.13 -4.14
C TRP A 325 17.33 -1.21 -4.41
N ARG A 326 18.59 -0.86 -4.14
CA ARG A 326 19.74 -1.77 -4.34
C ARG A 326 19.63 -2.98 -3.44
N THR A 327 19.30 -2.79 -2.17
CA THR A 327 19.16 -3.89 -1.20
C THR A 327 18.06 -4.86 -1.62
N VAL A 328 16.87 -4.37 -1.95
CA VAL A 328 15.74 -5.23 -2.32
C VAL A 328 16.04 -6.01 -3.61
N LEU A 329 16.73 -5.42 -4.58
CA LEU A 329 17.14 -6.11 -5.80
C LEU A 329 18.27 -7.12 -5.57
N ALA A 330 19.19 -6.83 -4.64
CA ALA A 330 20.34 -7.68 -4.33
C ALA A 330 20.00 -8.89 -3.44
N ARG A 331 19.09 -8.71 -2.47
CA ARG A 331 18.69 -9.71 -1.46
C ARG A 331 17.73 -10.73 -2.06
N GLN A 332 18.26 -11.59 -2.95
CA GLN A 332 17.49 -12.64 -3.62
C GLN A 332 16.91 -13.69 -2.65
N ASP A 333 17.53 -13.85 -1.49
CA ASP A 333 17.08 -14.66 -0.37
C ASP A 333 15.76 -14.16 0.26
N TRP A 334 15.47 -12.86 0.17
CA TRP A 334 14.21 -12.29 0.65
C TRP A 334 13.05 -12.47 -0.33
N HIS A 335 13.29 -12.73 -1.63
CA HIS A 335 12.29 -12.65 -2.67
C HIS A 335 11.10 -13.59 -2.45
N GLY A 336 11.30 -14.72 -1.75
CA GLY A 336 10.21 -15.59 -1.32
C GLY A 336 9.26 -14.97 -0.27
N ARG A 337 9.73 -13.90 0.41
CA ARG A 337 9.00 -13.15 1.45
C ARG A 337 8.67 -11.71 1.06
N LEU A 338 9.02 -11.29 -0.16
CA LEU A 338 8.62 -10.01 -0.71
C LEU A 338 7.39 -10.17 -1.60
N LEU A 339 6.45 -9.24 -1.53
CA LEU A 339 5.15 -9.32 -2.18
C LEU A 339 4.94 -8.11 -3.10
N HIS A 340 4.53 -8.36 -4.34
CA HIS A 340 4.11 -7.29 -5.25
C HIS A 340 2.82 -6.63 -4.76
N GLY A 341 2.83 -5.31 -4.63
CA GLY A 341 1.70 -4.44 -4.42
C GLY A 341 1.91 -3.14 -5.18
N SER A 342 0.88 -2.53 -5.73
CA SER A 342 1.00 -1.29 -6.51
C SER A 342 0.98 -0.02 -5.66
N ASP A 343 0.25 -0.04 -4.57
CA ASP A 343 -0.14 1.17 -3.83
C ASP A 343 -0.99 2.12 -4.70
N TYR A 344 -1.86 1.53 -5.54
CA TYR A 344 -2.78 2.33 -6.35
C TYR A 344 -3.64 3.23 -5.44
N PRO A 345 -3.80 4.53 -5.75
CA PRO A 345 -3.58 5.17 -7.05
C PRO A 345 -2.20 5.84 -7.24
N LEU A 346 -1.25 5.69 -6.32
CA LEU A 346 0.04 6.41 -6.37
C LEU A 346 0.87 6.17 -7.65
N PRO A 347 0.86 4.98 -8.32
CA PRO A 347 1.54 4.82 -9.61
C PRO A 347 1.05 5.76 -10.72
N GLY A 348 -0.18 6.26 -10.60
CA GLY A 348 -0.72 7.30 -11.49
C GLY A 348 -0.18 8.71 -11.23
N VAL A 349 0.49 8.94 -10.10
CA VAL A 349 1.07 10.24 -9.74
C VAL A 349 2.46 10.36 -10.35
N GLY A 350 2.56 11.03 -11.50
CA GLY A 350 3.78 11.17 -12.28
C GLY A 350 5.02 11.60 -11.49
N PRO A 351 4.97 12.67 -10.67
CA PRO A 351 6.12 13.15 -9.91
C PRO A 351 6.70 12.16 -8.92
N LEU A 352 5.91 11.17 -8.44
CA LEU A 352 6.41 10.16 -7.51
C LEU A 352 7.35 9.16 -8.20
N TYR A 353 7.15 8.90 -9.48
CA TYR A 353 7.93 7.92 -10.24
C TYR A 353 8.83 8.60 -11.27
N ARG A 354 9.93 9.20 -10.79
CA ARG A 354 10.93 9.87 -11.64
C ARG A 354 11.85 8.84 -12.30
N LEU A 355 11.45 8.31 -13.46
CA LEU A 355 12.21 7.26 -14.16
C LEU A 355 13.65 7.68 -14.49
N SER A 356 13.90 8.96 -14.81
CA SER A 356 15.25 9.51 -14.98
C SER A 356 16.14 9.37 -13.73
N GLY A 357 15.53 9.37 -12.53
CA GLY A 357 16.25 9.10 -11.28
C GLY A 357 16.71 7.64 -11.19
N LEU A 358 15.86 6.69 -11.59
CA LEU A 358 16.19 5.27 -11.65
C LEU A 358 17.27 4.97 -12.70
N VAL A 359 17.21 5.66 -13.85
CA VAL A 359 18.27 5.57 -14.88
C VAL A 359 19.61 6.07 -14.31
N ARG A 360 19.64 7.26 -13.70
CA ARG A 360 20.86 7.79 -13.07
C ARG A 360 21.40 6.90 -11.95
N ALA A 361 20.52 6.19 -11.25
CA ALA A 361 20.92 5.22 -10.22
C ALA A 361 21.43 3.90 -10.80
N GLY A 362 21.40 3.72 -12.13
CA GLY A 362 21.84 2.50 -12.81
C GLY A 362 20.89 1.31 -12.63
N LEU A 363 19.62 1.60 -12.37
CA LEU A 363 18.58 0.58 -12.12
C LEU A 363 17.67 0.35 -13.33
N LEU A 364 17.58 1.31 -14.23
CA LEU A 364 16.72 1.28 -15.41
C LEU A 364 17.53 1.66 -16.64
N ASP A 365 17.34 0.93 -17.74
CA ASP A 365 17.86 1.32 -19.04
C ASP A 365 17.08 2.51 -19.61
N GLU A 366 17.77 3.57 -20.07
CA GLU A 366 17.17 4.75 -20.69
C GLU A 366 16.28 4.36 -21.88
N ALA A 367 16.64 3.34 -22.66
CA ALA A 367 15.87 2.87 -23.79
C ALA A 367 14.45 2.38 -23.41
N GLN A 368 14.24 1.95 -22.16
CA GLN A 368 12.95 1.45 -21.68
C GLN A 368 12.05 2.56 -21.14
N ARG A 369 12.61 3.74 -20.82
CA ARG A 369 11.88 4.85 -20.19
C ARG A 369 10.67 5.32 -21.01
N PRO A 370 10.78 5.57 -22.34
CA PRO A 370 9.64 6.05 -23.12
C PRO A 370 8.45 5.10 -23.12
N LEU A 371 8.71 3.78 -23.17
CA LEU A 371 7.65 2.78 -23.08
C LEU A 371 6.95 2.80 -21.72
N LEU A 372 7.71 2.85 -20.64
CA LEU A 372 7.15 2.89 -19.27
C LEU A 372 6.30 4.14 -19.07
N GLU A 373 6.75 5.31 -19.57
CA GLU A 373 5.98 6.55 -19.51
C GLU A 373 4.66 6.42 -20.28
N GLN A 374 4.69 5.88 -21.51
CA GLN A 374 3.47 5.64 -22.30
C GLN A 374 2.52 4.66 -21.61
N VAL A 375 3.03 3.54 -21.07
CA VAL A 375 2.18 2.57 -20.35
C VAL A 375 1.51 3.23 -19.15
N ARG A 376 2.22 4.07 -18.37
CA ARG A 376 1.67 4.79 -17.22
C ARG A 376 0.51 5.71 -17.58
N GLU A 377 0.58 6.41 -18.73
CA GLU A 377 -0.48 7.30 -19.20
C GLU A 377 -1.80 6.58 -19.46
N HIS A 378 -1.75 5.30 -19.81
CA HIS A 378 -2.90 4.45 -20.04
C HIS A 378 -3.28 3.64 -18.82
N ASN A 379 -2.30 2.95 -18.21
CA ASN A 379 -2.52 2.00 -17.14
C ASN A 379 -1.40 2.05 -16.07
N PRO A 380 -1.60 2.82 -14.98
CA PRO A 380 -0.61 2.93 -13.91
C PRO A 380 -0.38 1.62 -13.13
N LEU A 381 -1.36 0.70 -13.07
CA LEU A 381 -1.15 -0.62 -12.45
C LEU A 381 -0.17 -1.46 -13.27
N LEU A 382 -0.38 -1.48 -14.59
CA LEU A 382 0.52 -2.20 -15.51
C LEU A 382 1.90 -1.56 -15.58
N PHE A 383 1.95 -0.22 -15.50
CA PHE A 383 3.21 0.51 -15.39
C PHE A 383 4.02 0.06 -14.17
N ASP A 384 3.41 0.02 -12.99
CA ASP A 384 4.08 -0.37 -11.75
C ASP A 384 4.63 -1.80 -11.82
N LEU A 385 3.82 -2.73 -12.33
CA LEU A 385 4.24 -4.12 -12.54
C LEU A 385 5.41 -4.22 -13.52
N LEU A 386 5.30 -3.56 -14.68
CA LEU A 386 6.33 -3.59 -15.73
C LEU A 386 7.61 -2.92 -15.25
N LEU A 387 7.52 -1.77 -14.56
CA LEU A 387 8.67 -1.10 -13.96
C LEU A 387 9.44 -2.05 -13.06
N LYS A 388 8.77 -2.68 -12.10
CA LYS A 388 9.38 -3.62 -11.14
C LYS A 388 10.04 -4.81 -11.81
N LYS A 389 9.46 -5.31 -12.90
CA LYS A 389 10.05 -6.41 -13.69
C LYS A 389 11.26 -6.00 -14.51
N THR A 390 11.33 -4.72 -14.91
CA THR A 390 12.47 -4.19 -15.70
C THR A 390 13.67 -3.79 -14.88
N LEU A 391 13.49 -3.36 -13.64
CA LEU A 391 14.58 -2.88 -12.79
C LEU A 391 15.65 -3.94 -12.57
N ARG A 392 16.94 -3.51 -12.64
CA ARG A 392 18.12 -4.34 -12.40
C ARG A 392 19.13 -3.59 -11.56
N TRP A 393 19.79 -4.32 -10.68
CA TRP A 393 20.99 -3.87 -9.99
C TRP A 393 22.06 -4.95 -10.08
N GLN A 394 23.21 -4.64 -10.69
CA GLN A 394 24.27 -5.60 -10.94
C GLN A 394 23.75 -6.90 -11.61
N GLY A 395 22.89 -6.76 -12.62
CA GLY A 395 22.24 -7.85 -13.34
C GLY A 395 21.09 -8.55 -12.59
N ARG A 396 20.88 -8.27 -11.31
CA ARG A 396 19.81 -8.87 -10.49
C ARG A 396 18.54 -8.03 -10.56
N GLY A 397 17.40 -8.68 -10.73
CA GLY A 397 16.08 -8.07 -10.70
C GLY A 397 15.16 -8.79 -9.72
N LEU A 398 13.94 -8.30 -9.56
CA LEU A 398 12.94 -9.01 -8.76
C LEU A 398 12.54 -10.31 -9.45
N ARG A 399 12.63 -11.43 -8.72
CA ARG A 399 12.32 -12.78 -9.19
C ARG A 399 10.79 -12.97 -9.27
N ALA A 400 10.37 -14.00 -10.00
CA ALA A 400 8.94 -14.31 -10.18
C ALA A 400 8.20 -14.53 -8.85
N GLU A 401 8.87 -15.06 -7.84
CA GLU A 401 8.30 -15.32 -6.51
C GLU A 401 7.73 -14.06 -5.84
N VAL A 402 8.29 -12.86 -6.12
CA VAL A 402 7.79 -11.58 -5.60
C VAL A 402 6.40 -11.25 -6.16
N PHE A 403 6.12 -11.72 -7.36
CA PHE A 403 4.85 -11.48 -8.07
C PHE A 403 3.84 -12.61 -7.87
N HIS A 404 4.29 -13.80 -7.50
CA HIS A 404 3.46 -14.97 -7.22
C HIS A 404 2.93 -14.93 -5.77
N THR A 405 2.14 -13.91 -5.48
CA THR A 405 1.70 -13.55 -4.13
C THR A 405 0.49 -14.34 -3.64
N ARG A 406 -0.31 -14.91 -4.53
CA ARG A 406 -1.52 -15.68 -4.22
C ARG A 406 -1.32 -16.69 -3.09
N ARG A 407 -0.19 -17.38 -3.08
CA ARG A 407 0.14 -18.43 -2.08
C ARG A 407 0.08 -17.95 -0.62
N HIS A 408 0.22 -16.64 -0.38
CA HIS A 408 0.22 -16.08 0.97
C HIS A 408 -1.20 -15.83 1.51
N PHE A 409 -2.24 -15.94 0.65
CA PHE A 409 -3.62 -15.59 0.97
C PHE A 409 -4.63 -16.75 0.78
N VAL A 410 -4.30 -17.77 -0.04
CA VAL A 410 -5.26 -18.85 -0.43
C VAL A 410 -5.60 -19.83 0.68
N HIS A 411 -4.86 -19.90 1.78
CA HIS A 411 -5.17 -20.78 2.90
C HIS A 411 -6.58 -20.56 3.49
N ARG A 412 -7.24 -19.48 3.12
CA ARG A 412 -8.57 -19.07 3.57
C ARG A 412 -9.69 -19.37 2.59
N LEU A 413 -9.36 -19.68 1.32
CA LEU A 413 -10.34 -20.04 0.31
C LEU A 413 -10.71 -21.52 0.35
N ILE A 414 -9.96 -22.33 1.12
CA ILE A 414 -10.29 -23.74 1.38
C ILE A 414 -11.01 -23.76 2.74
N PRO A 415 -12.31 -24.12 2.80
CA PRO A 415 -12.98 -24.30 4.08
C PRO A 415 -12.19 -25.31 4.91
N PRO A 416 -12.09 -25.11 6.26
CA PRO A 416 -11.45 -26.10 7.09
C PRO A 416 -12.16 -27.43 6.88
N VAL A 417 -11.40 -28.47 6.56
CA VAL A 417 -11.91 -29.84 6.56
C VAL A 417 -12.44 -30.07 7.97
N ALA A 418 -13.75 -30.35 8.07
CA ALA A 418 -14.38 -30.63 9.36
C ALA A 418 -13.60 -31.75 10.05
N PRO A 419 -13.19 -31.59 11.33
CA PRO A 419 -12.51 -32.65 12.04
C PRO A 419 -13.49 -33.82 12.23
N GLY A 420 -13.18 -34.94 11.61
CA GLY A 420 -13.64 -36.26 12.08
C GLY A 420 -14.99 -36.72 11.61
N ALA A 421 -14.96 -37.44 10.51
CA ALA A 421 -15.71 -38.71 10.45
C ALA A 421 -14.66 -39.83 10.32
N THR A 422 -14.03 -40.18 11.41
CA THR A 422 -13.40 -41.50 11.55
C THR A 422 -14.57 -42.50 11.60
N GLY A 423 -14.90 -43.01 10.42
CA GLY A 423 -15.80 -44.13 10.30
C GLY A 423 -15.25 -45.34 11.06
N ASN A 424 -15.96 -45.76 12.06
CA ASN A 424 -15.92 -47.11 12.55
C ASN A 424 -16.23 -48.09 11.43
N LYS A 425 -15.27 -48.92 11.10
CA LYS A 425 -15.48 -50.32 10.71
C LYS A 425 -14.33 -51.15 11.24
#